data_eff28722862844726c37e93f288e2915
#
_entry.id   eff28722862844726c37e93f288e2915
#
_cell.length_a   1.000
_cell.length_b   1.000
_cell.length_c   1.000
_cell.angle_alpha   90.00
_cell.angle_beta   90.00
_cell.angle_gamma   90.00
#
_symmetry.space_group_name_H-M   'P 1'
#
loop_
_entity.id
_entity.type
_entity.pdbx_description
1 polymer ?
#
loop_
_entity_poly.entity_id
_entity_poly.type
_entity_poly.pdbx_seq_one_letter_code
_entity_poly.pdbx_strand_id
1 'polypeptide(L)' 'MDENKKDDFAYGQRICACCNKCVVDFWDICDVCGWQNDLVQNEDPDYGGGANRMSLNEAKKAHAEGRKVY' A
#
# COMPACT_ATOMS: atom_id res chain seq x y z
N MET A 1 -19.06 -5.49 20.66
CA MET A 1 -18.57 -5.95 20.13
C MET A 1 -18.56 -5.69 18.91
N ASP A 2 -17.93 -6.01 18.33
CA ASP A 2 -17.74 -5.54 17.23
C ASP A 2 -17.47 -6.54 16.31
N GLU A 3 -18.24 -6.72 15.39
CA GLU A 3 -18.08 -7.76 14.49
C GLU A 3 -17.04 -7.43 13.54
N ASN A 4 -16.47 -6.30 13.59
CA ASN A 4 -15.47 -5.91 12.60
C ASN A 4 -14.09 -6.25 13.03
N LYS A 5 -13.96 -7.35 13.72
CA LYS A 5 -12.65 -7.71 14.20
C LYS A 5 -11.68 -8.03 13.13
N LYS A 6 -12.13 -8.36 11.95
CA LYS A 6 -11.21 -8.63 10.87
C LYS A 6 -10.41 -7.39 10.50
N ASP A 7 -10.87 -6.22 10.93
CA ASP A 7 -10.18 -4.97 10.66
C ASP A 7 -9.50 -4.45 11.90
N ASP A 8 -9.18 -5.30 12.85
CA ASP A 8 -8.65 -4.88 14.12
C ASP A 8 -7.15 -4.69 14.01
N PHE A 9 -6.72 -3.66 13.32
CA PHE A 9 -5.31 -3.34 13.18
C PHE A 9 -4.90 -2.31 14.22
N ALA A 10 -3.64 -2.29 14.58
CA ALA A 10 -3.12 -1.24 15.44
C ALA A 10 -3.20 0.10 14.71
N TYR A 11 -3.15 1.17 15.48
CA TYR A 11 -3.22 2.49 14.89
C TYR A 11 -2.09 2.64 13.87
N GLY A 12 -2.43 3.10 12.69
CA GLY A 12 -1.47 3.29 11.62
C GLY A 12 -1.27 2.08 10.73
N GLN A 13 -1.79 0.92 11.13
CA GLN A 13 -1.66 -0.27 10.31
C GLN A 13 -2.78 -0.37 9.30
N ARG A 14 -2.49 -0.97 8.17
CA ARG A 14 -3.49 -1.23 7.16
C ARG A 14 -3.02 -2.35 6.25
N ILE A 15 -3.94 -2.91 5.48
CA ILE A 15 -3.59 -3.84 4.42
C ILE A 15 -2.91 -3.01 3.32
N CYS A 16 -1.84 -3.51 2.75
CA CYS A 16 -1.10 -2.81 1.70
C CYS A 16 -2.04 -2.35 0.59
N ALA A 17 -1.98 -1.07 0.26
CA ALA A 17 -2.88 -0.50 -0.74
C ALA A 17 -2.60 -1.04 -2.14
N CYS A 18 -1.39 -1.49 -2.40
CA CYS A 18 -1.00 -1.96 -3.73
C CYS A 18 -1.38 -3.43 -3.94
N CYS A 19 -0.91 -4.32 -3.10
CA CYS A 19 -1.10 -5.76 -3.34
C CYS A 19 -2.18 -6.38 -2.48
N ASN A 20 -2.58 -5.73 -1.40
CA ASN A 20 -3.59 -6.24 -0.47
C ASN A 20 -3.20 -7.58 0.17
N LYS A 21 -1.91 -7.85 0.27
CA LYS A 21 -1.46 -9.16 0.77
C LYS A 21 -0.67 -9.10 2.06
N CYS A 22 -0.39 -7.93 2.57
CA CYS A 22 0.35 -7.83 3.82
C CYS A 22 -0.15 -6.64 4.61
N VAL A 23 0.19 -6.60 5.89
CA VAL A 23 -0.16 -5.48 6.77
C VAL A 23 1.07 -4.60 6.89
N VAL A 24 0.88 -3.30 6.75
CA VAL A 24 1.97 -2.34 6.82
C VAL A 24 1.60 -1.23 7.79
N ASP A 25 2.61 -0.66 8.43
CA ASP A 25 2.46 0.54 9.27
C ASP A 25 2.69 1.77 8.42
N PHE A 26 2.61 2.94 9.04
CA PHE A 26 2.92 4.19 8.36
C PHE A 26 4.31 4.08 7.76
N TRP A 27 4.43 4.42 6.50
CA TRP A 27 5.70 4.53 5.78
C TRP A 27 6.49 3.23 5.63
N ASP A 28 5.92 2.10 6.06
CA ASP A 28 6.55 0.81 5.85
C ASP A 28 6.56 0.45 4.37
N ILE A 29 7.56 -0.34 3.98
CA ILE A 29 7.62 -0.88 2.63
C ILE A 29 7.11 -2.30 2.69
N CYS A 30 6.12 -2.60 1.84
CA CYS A 30 5.53 -3.93 1.81
C CYS A 30 6.52 -4.96 1.30
N ASP A 31 6.68 -6.05 2.06
CA ASP A 31 7.61 -7.10 1.67
C ASP A 31 7.13 -7.88 0.46
N VAL A 32 5.86 -7.82 0.15
CA VAL A 32 5.31 -8.59 -0.97
C VAL A 32 5.47 -7.86 -2.29
N CYS A 33 5.11 -6.58 -2.34
CA CYS A 33 5.12 -5.85 -3.60
C CYS A 33 6.13 -4.72 -3.68
N GLY A 34 6.60 -4.21 -2.56
CA GLY A 34 7.56 -3.12 -2.57
C GLY A 34 6.97 -1.72 -2.45
N TRP A 35 5.66 -1.62 -2.31
CA TRP A 35 5.00 -0.31 -2.16
C TRP A 35 5.28 0.24 -0.77
N GLN A 36 5.72 1.49 -0.70
CA GLN A 36 5.86 2.16 0.59
C GLN A 36 4.51 2.76 0.97
N ASN A 37 4.10 2.59 2.21
CA ASN A 37 2.78 2.98 2.67
C ASN A 37 2.71 4.49 2.89
N ASP A 38 2.61 5.23 1.80
CA ASP A 38 2.54 6.69 1.78
C ASP A 38 1.07 7.07 1.80
N LEU A 39 0.64 7.74 2.86
CA LEU A 39 -0.78 8.05 3.05
C LEU A 39 -1.33 8.92 1.94
N VAL A 40 -0.55 9.88 1.46
CA VAL A 40 -0.99 10.77 0.42
C VAL A 40 -1.19 10.00 -0.88
N GLN A 41 -0.24 9.12 -1.22
CA GLN A 41 -0.34 8.35 -2.44
C GLN A 41 -1.44 7.31 -2.37
N ASN A 42 -1.70 6.76 -1.18
CA ASN A 42 -2.81 5.82 -1.01
C ASN A 42 -4.15 6.51 -1.26
N GLU A 43 -4.27 7.80 -0.87
CA GLU A 43 -5.50 8.54 -1.04
C GLU A 43 -5.68 9.10 -2.44
N ASP A 44 -4.57 9.32 -3.14
CA ASP A 44 -4.60 9.88 -4.48
C ASP A 44 -3.89 8.91 -5.42
N PRO A 45 -4.59 7.93 -5.96
CA PRO A 45 -3.96 6.85 -6.72
C PRO A 45 -3.21 7.28 -7.97
N ASP A 46 -3.45 8.48 -8.46
CA ASP A 46 -2.76 8.98 -9.64
C ASP A 46 -1.55 9.84 -9.32
N TYR A 47 -1.25 10.02 -8.04
CA TYR A 47 -0.15 10.87 -7.64
C TYR A 47 1.15 10.07 -7.56
N GLY A 48 2.10 10.41 -8.43
CA GLY A 48 3.44 9.81 -8.37
C GLY A 48 4.43 10.81 -7.81
N GLY A 49 5.60 10.32 -7.44
CA GLY A 49 6.64 11.20 -6.95
C GLY A 49 6.57 11.53 -5.48
N GLY A 50 5.84 10.74 -4.71
CA GLY A 50 5.86 10.84 -3.25
C GLY A 50 6.95 9.93 -2.71
N ALA A 51 6.64 9.17 -1.66
CA ALA A 51 7.57 8.18 -1.13
C ALA A 51 7.89 7.13 -2.19
N ASN A 52 6.92 6.84 -3.05
CA ASN A 52 7.13 5.97 -4.21
C ASN A 52 7.22 6.85 -5.45
N ARG A 53 8.08 6.48 -6.38
CA ARG A 53 8.15 7.18 -7.64
C ARG A 53 6.89 6.94 -8.45
N MET A 54 6.38 5.71 -8.43
CA MET A 54 5.14 5.35 -9.12
C MET A 54 3.94 5.88 -8.36
N SER A 55 2.85 6.13 -9.09
CA SER A 55 1.57 6.33 -8.46
C SER A 55 1.05 4.98 -7.99
N LEU A 56 0.03 4.97 -7.14
CA LEU A 56 -0.54 3.70 -6.69
C LEU A 56 -1.09 2.90 -7.87
N ASN A 57 -1.75 3.56 -8.81
CA ASN A 57 -2.28 2.86 -9.98
C ASN A 57 -1.16 2.25 -10.81
N GLU A 58 -0.05 2.96 -10.96
CA GLU A 58 1.10 2.41 -11.69
C GLU A 58 1.69 1.23 -10.94
N ALA A 59 1.74 1.33 -9.61
CA ALA A 59 2.31 0.26 -8.80
C ALA A 59 1.45 -1.00 -8.87
N LYS A 60 0.14 -0.84 -8.82
CA LYS A 60 -0.77 -1.98 -8.93
C LYS A 60 -0.59 -2.69 -10.26
N LYS A 61 -0.46 -1.92 -11.32
CA LYS A 61 -0.27 -2.50 -12.65
C LYS A 61 1.08 -3.20 -12.73
N ALA A 62 2.13 -2.56 -12.23
CA ALA A 62 3.45 -3.16 -12.25
C ALA A 62 3.48 -4.46 -11.48
N HIS A 63 2.87 -4.48 -10.29
CA HIS A 63 2.85 -5.69 -9.47
C HIS A 63 2.09 -6.81 -10.20
N ALA A 64 0.95 -6.49 -10.80
CA ALA A 64 0.16 -7.49 -11.51
C ALA A 64 0.93 -8.07 -12.69
N GLU A 65 1.84 -7.30 -13.27
CA GLU A 65 2.62 -7.74 -14.42
C GLU A 65 3.97 -8.33 -14.02
N GLY A 66 4.23 -8.44 -12.73
CA GLY A 66 5.51 -8.98 -12.27
C GLY A 66 6.67 -8.01 -12.36
N ARG A 67 6.38 -6.73 -12.52
CA ARG A 67 7.42 -5.70 -12.61
C ARG A 67 7.67 -5.09 -11.24
N LYS A 68 8.79 -4.43 -11.12
CA LYS A 68 9.19 -3.81 -9.86
C LYS A 68 8.29 -2.64 -9.51
N VAL A 69 7.95 -2.52 -8.23
CA VAL A 69 7.22 -1.37 -7.69
C VAL A 69 8.24 -0.52 -6.95
N TYR A 70 8.28 0.77 -7.22
CA TYR A 70 9.26 1.64 -6.57
C TYR A 70 8.80 3.10 -6.62
#